data_c3472a107497e4135f79aba07d634a8f
#
_entry.id   c3472a107497e4135f79aba07d634a8f
#
_cell.length_a   1.000
_cell.length_b   1.000
_cell.length_c   1.000
_cell.angle_alpha   90.00
_cell.angle_beta   90.00
_cell.angle_gamma   90.00
#
_symmetry.space_group_name_H-M   'P 1'
#
loop_
_entity.id
_entity.type
_entity.pdbx_description
1 polymer ?
#
loop_
_entity_poly.entity_id
_entity_poly.type
_entity_poly.pdbx_seq_one_letter_code
_entity_poly.pdbx_strand_id
1 'polypeptide(L)'
;MYKGMTYAEACKRLFELADIPYSFGELGVKTKRHYRYPHEVACTDKSKVYAYFNQRKISPETLDYTDVRQDDEGNVVFNYYDTNDVLTMVKYKPSHKVKHGQAKCWCQPGSDTSPLLFNMNRINIDSPLLICEGEPDCLSAIEAGFKNAVSVPLGSSNLHWIDENLEWLDQFDSIIICADNDDAGVKMQKECVPRLGSWRTKVVDIPAIPIGNTGRVTKDLNEILYVCGKEKVLELILDAKDSPVPSVADLSDIEPTEYEDVDGVTTGLKAIDDELMRLFFGTLTIVSGQPGSGKSSLLTQLVCNSLDQDIGAWIFSGELPNGVEKSWFNYIFAGPRNMTDAISRRGNPYKKISLTTLGEINKTYKGRWYIYRDDYDNTLEKLITSMTDTVRKYGTRCLILDNFMCIDTETSEEELRSQTDTIKKLIEFAKKYQVAVILVCHPRKMDASTNVGIYDIAGTSNIVNLAHRTIGLRRVTEAERENAAKYSEKRRKLLRYDVIVTIIKDRMFGRQNIDVGLYYDPASRRFFGDMEEYDRKFSWDTKEYNDPLPLPPQLLAEERADEDEAFGSINDED
;
A
#
# COMPACT_ATOMS: atom_id res chain seq x y z
N MET A 1 8.50 -4.65 -25.36
CA MET A 1 7.67 -5.19 -26.47
C MET A 1 8.40 -6.34 -27.10
N TYR A 2 7.79 -7.51 -27.18
CA TYR A 2 8.32 -8.62 -27.97
C TYR A 2 8.09 -8.32 -29.44
N LYS A 3 9.09 -7.71 -30.10
CA LYS A 3 9.01 -7.39 -31.52
C LYS A 3 8.78 -8.67 -32.33
N GLY A 4 7.66 -8.76 -33.03
CA GLY A 4 7.34 -9.82 -33.99
C GLY A 4 6.36 -10.90 -33.52
N MET A 5 5.72 -10.75 -32.36
CA MET A 5 4.64 -11.65 -31.90
C MET A 5 3.29 -10.98 -31.99
N THR A 6 2.27 -11.72 -32.40
CA THR A 6 0.87 -11.30 -32.27
C THR A 6 0.49 -11.25 -30.78
N TYR A 7 -0.56 -10.49 -30.42
CA TYR A 7 -1.08 -10.40 -29.06
C TYR A 7 -1.38 -11.80 -28.47
N ALA A 8 -1.96 -12.70 -29.25
CA ALA A 8 -2.27 -14.06 -28.81
C ALA A 8 -0.99 -14.86 -28.50
N GLU A 9 0.06 -14.73 -29.31
CA GLU A 9 1.35 -15.36 -29.09
C GLU A 9 2.07 -14.78 -27.86
N ALA A 10 2.00 -13.46 -27.68
CA ALA A 10 2.55 -12.79 -26.51
C ALA A 10 1.83 -13.21 -25.22
N CYS A 11 0.51 -13.31 -25.22
CA CYS A 11 -0.27 -13.84 -24.11
C CYS A 11 0.10 -15.29 -23.80
N LYS A 12 0.14 -16.17 -24.82
CA LYS A 12 0.54 -17.55 -24.64
C LYS A 12 1.93 -17.66 -24.01
N ARG A 13 2.88 -16.85 -24.48
CA ARG A 13 4.24 -16.83 -23.93
C ARG A 13 4.31 -16.31 -22.50
N LEU A 14 3.48 -15.32 -22.14
CA LEU A 14 3.39 -14.82 -20.76
C LEU A 14 2.82 -15.89 -19.82
N PHE A 15 1.80 -16.63 -20.24
CA PHE A 15 1.24 -17.75 -19.46
C PHE A 15 2.25 -18.90 -19.30
N GLU A 16 3.00 -19.24 -20.35
CA GLU A 16 4.10 -20.21 -20.29
C GLU A 16 5.20 -19.76 -19.32
N LEU A 17 5.57 -18.47 -19.33
CA LEU A 17 6.58 -17.92 -18.43
C LEU A 17 6.11 -17.82 -16.97
N ALA A 18 4.81 -17.70 -16.75
CA ALA A 18 4.20 -17.65 -15.43
C ALA A 18 3.87 -19.04 -14.88
N ASP A 19 4.15 -20.11 -15.63
CA ASP A 19 3.77 -21.50 -15.32
C ASP A 19 2.28 -21.68 -14.98
N ILE A 20 1.44 -20.82 -15.60
CA ILE A 20 -0.01 -20.88 -15.48
C ILE A 20 -0.51 -21.67 -16.70
N PRO A 21 -1.31 -22.76 -16.51
CA PRO A 21 -1.90 -23.46 -17.62
C PRO A 21 -2.67 -22.49 -18.51
N TYR A 22 -2.26 -22.34 -19.76
CA TYR A 22 -2.95 -21.52 -20.75
C TYR A 22 -4.26 -22.21 -21.12
N SER A 23 -5.26 -22.04 -20.27
CA SER A 23 -6.62 -22.50 -20.52
C SER A 23 -7.46 -21.39 -21.19
N PHE A 24 -6.93 -20.73 -22.20
CA PHE A 24 -7.84 -20.37 -23.27
C PHE A 24 -8.26 -21.71 -23.90
N GLY A 25 -9.12 -22.36 -23.19
CA GLY A 25 -9.86 -23.48 -23.71
C GLY A 25 -10.29 -23.04 -25.09
N GLU A 26 -10.30 -23.92 -26.06
CA GLU A 26 -10.93 -23.74 -27.32
C GLU A 26 -12.00 -22.62 -27.21
N LEU A 27 -11.56 -21.36 -27.22
CA LEU A 27 -12.40 -20.24 -27.60
C LEU A 27 -12.85 -20.73 -28.96
N GLY A 28 -13.99 -21.38 -28.95
CA GLY A 28 -14.54 -22.06 -30.08
C GLY A 28 -14.30 -21.11 -31.22
N VAL A 29 -13.63 -21.57 -32.27
CA VAL A 29 -13.35 -20.81 -33.46
C VAL A 29 -14.47 -19.80 -33.55
N LYS A 30 -14.20 -18.48 -33.29
CA LYS A 30 -15.22 -17.45 -33.42
C LYS A 30 -15.71 -17.70 -34.84
N THR A 31 -16.79 -18.45 -34.98
CA THR A 31 -17.42 -18.68 -36.28
C THR A 31 -17.63 -17.27 -36.76
N LYS A 32 -16.87 -16.87 -37.82
CA LYS A 32 -17.03 -15.55 -38.41
C LYS A 32 -18.53 -15.41 -38.59
N ARG A 33 -19.16 -14.58 -37.74
CA ARG A 33 -20.58 -14.30 -37.89
C ARG A 33 -20.71 -13.78 -39.29
N HIS A 34 -21.46 -14.46 -40.15
CA HIS A 34 -21.79 -13.94 -41.49
C HIS A 34 -22.75 -12.78 -41.27
N TYR A 35 -22.17 -11.57 -41.13
CA TYR A 35 -22.95 -10.36 -41.12
C TYR A 35 -23.50 -10.17 -42.53
N ARG A 36 -24.81 -9.96 -42.63
CA ARG A 36 -25.38 -9.33 -43.83
C ARG A 36 -25.12 -7.86 -43.59
N TYR A 37 -24.19 -7.29 -44.36
CA TYR A 37 -23.89 -5.86 -44.26
C TYR A 37 -25.18 -5.04 -44.37
N PRO A 38 -25.32 -3.99 -43.52
CA PRO A 38 -26.46 -3.11 -43.60
C PRO A 38 -26.53 -2.39 -44.96
N HIS A 39 -27.72 -1.97 -45.33
CA HIS A 39 -27.89 -1.20 -46.55
C HIS A 39 -27.86 0.30 -46.23
N GLU A 40 -27.32 1.09 -47.14
CA GLU A 40 -27.44 2.54 -47.07
C GLU A 40 -28.90 2.97 -47.04
N VAL A 41 -29.18 4.00 -46.21
CA VAL A 41 -30.52 4.59 -46.14
C VAL A 41 -30.76 5.40 -47.44
N ALA A 42 -31.84 5.06 -48.13
CA ALA A 42 -32.13 5.64 -49.46
C ALA A 42 -32.70 7.07 -49.40
N CYS A 43 -33.11 7.57 -48.25
CA CYS A 43 -33.66 8.90 -48.08
C CYS A 43 -32.63 9.98 -48.41
N THR A 44 -32.96 10.85 -49.36
CA THR A 44 -32.10 11.98 -49.80
C THR A 44 -32.41 13.28 -49.06
N ASP A 45 -33.57 13.39 -48.42
CA ASP A 45 -33.92 14.54 -47.57
C ASP A 45 -33.11 14.51 -46.26
N LYS A 46 -32.48 15.60 -45.89
CA LYS A 46 -31.74 15.78 -44.64
C LYS A 46 -32.26 16.95 -43.80
N SER A 47 -33.39 17.51 -44.17
CA SER A 47 -33.90 18.79 -43.63
C SER A 47 -34.12 18.75 -42.11
N LYS A 48 -34.70 17.67 -41.60
CA LYS A 48 -34.94 17.50 -40.12
C LYS A 48 -33.63 17.31 -39.37
N VAL A 49 -32.72 16.53 -39.92
CA VAL A 49 -31.41 16.25 -39.29
C VAL A 49 -30.55 17.53 -39.30
N TYR A 50 -30.56 18.28 -40.39
CA TYR A 50 -29.89 19.58 -40.43
C TYR A 50 -30.48 20.56 -39.41
N ALA A 51 -31.80 20.64 -39.27
CA ALA A 51 -32.44 21.48 -38.28
C ALA A 51 -32.09 21.05 -36.82
N TYR A 52 -32.05 19.73 -36.56
CA TYR A 52 -31.66 19.18 -35.28
C TYR A 52 -30.24 19.54 -34.87
N PHE A 53 -29.26 19.38 -35.80
CA PHE A 53 -27.86 19.66 -35.52
C PHE A 53 -27.51 21.15 -35.57
N ASN A 54 -28.23 21.96 -36.34
CA ASN A 54 -28.07 23.40 -36.32
C ASN A 54 -28.40 23.99 -34.93
N GLN A 55 -29.41 23.44 -34.24
CA GLN A 55 -29.67 23.79 -32.83
C GLN A 55 -28.50 23.46 -31.90
N ARG A 56 -27.62 22.53 -32.30
CA ARG A 56 -26.41 22.09 -31.60
C ARG A 56 -25.15 22.79 -32.12
N LYS A 57 -25.28 23.76 -33.02
CA LYS A 57 -24.17 24.50 -33.64
C LYS A 57 -23.27 23.65 -34.54
N ILE A 58 -23.80 22.55 -35.09
CA ILE A 58 -23.11 21.71 -36.08
C ILE A 58 -23.71 22.00 -37.45
N SER A 59 -22.86 22.33 -38.42
CA SER A 59 -23.25 22.74 -39.79
C SER A 59 -23.63 21.56 -40.68
N PRO A 60 -24.41 21.79 -41.74
CA PRO A 60 -24.66 20.78 -42.77
C PRO A 60 -23.37 20.22 -43.41
N GLU A 61 -22.36 21.05 -43.59
CA GLU A 61 -21.06 20.69 -44.16
C GLU A 61 -20.35 19.61 -43.33
N THR A 62 -20.41 19.71 -42.00
CA THR A 62 -19.85 18.70 -41.08
C THR A 62 -20.62 17.38 -41.16
N LEU A 63 -21.95 17.44 -41.28
CA LEU A 63 -22.81 16.26 -41.41
C LEU A 63 -22.60 15.56 -42.75
N ASP A 64 -22.43 16.31 -43.84
CA ASP A 64 -22.14 15.76 -45.14
C ASP A 64 -20.73 15.17 -45.22
N TYR A 65 -19.77 15.83 -44.61
CA TYR A 65 -18.41 15.32 -44.49
C TYR A 65 -18.34 13.96 -43.76
N THR A 66 -19.17 13.73 -42.74
CA THR A 66 -19.18 12.51 -41.96
C THR A 66 -20.23 11.49 -42.39
N ASP A 67 -20.91 11.73 -43.53
CA ASP A 67 -22.01 10.93 -44.10
C ASP A 67 -23.14 10.64 -43.07
N VAL A 68 -23.49 11.66 -42.27
CA VAL A 68 -24.70 11.60 -41.44
C VAL A 68 -25.91 11.80 -42.33
N ARG A 69 -26.89 10.89 -42.22
CA ARG A 69 -28.09 10.88 -43.06
C ARG A 69 -29.36 10.99 -42.22
N GLN A 70 -30.49 10.99 -42.93
CA GLN A 70 -31.84 10.98 -42.39
C GLN A 70 -32.60 9.76 -42.93
N ASP A 71 -33.43 9.13 -42.10
CA ASP A 71 -34.41 8.15 -42.60
C ASP A 71 -35.75 8.81 -42.95
N ASP A 72 -36.69 8.02 -43.50
CA ASP A 72 -38.01 8.51 -43.90
C ASP A 72 -38.83 9.06 -42.73
N GLU A 73 -38.54 8.62 -41.49
CA GLU A 73 -39.19 9.08 -40.25
C GLU A 73 -38.55 10.38 -39.72
N GLY A 74 -37.38 10.75 -40.23
CA GLY A 74 -36.62 11.93 -39.84
C GLY A 74 -35.66 11.67 -38.68
N ASN A 75 -35.32 10.42 -38.43
CA ASN A 75 -34.28 10.06 -37.45
C ASN A 75 -32.90 10.34 -38.01
N VAL A 76 -31.94 10.63 -37.12
CA VAL A 76 -30.51 10.74 -37.45
C VAL A 76 -29.98 9.35 -37.77
N VAL A 77 -29.25 9.21 -38.85
CA VAL A 77 -28.60 7.98 -39.27
C VAL A 77 -27.10 8.19 -39.28
N PHE A 78 -26.39 7.46 -38.43
CA PHE A 78 -24.94 7.42 -38.41
C PHE A 78 -24.45 6.17 -39.14
N ASN A 79 -23.69 6.39 -40.22
CA ASN A 79 -23.05 5.33 -40.98
C ASN A 79 -21.65 5.09 -40.45
N TYR A 80 -21.33 3.83 -40.16
CA TYR A 80 -20.02 3.40 -39.68
C TYR A 80 -19.34 2.61 -40.79
N TYR A 81 -18.20 3.10 -41.19
CA TYR A 81 -17.37 2.48 -42.21
C TYR A 81 -16.09 1.93 -41.59
N ASP A 82 -15.60 0.80 -42.11
CA ASP A 82 -14.26 0.33 -41.78
C ASP A 82 -13.18 1.16 -42.50
N THR A 83 -11.92 0.85 -42.23
CA THR A 83 -10.77 1.53 -42.84
C THR A 83 -10.67 1.35 -44.36
N ASN A 84 -11.49 0.49 -44.99
CA ASN A 84 -11.57 0.24 -46.41
C ASN A 84 -12.84 0.86 -47.03
N ASP A 85 -13.50 1.79 -46.35
CA ASP A 85 -14.77 2.40 -46.75
C ASP A 85 -15.95 1.43 -46.93
N VAL A 86 -15.92 0.28 -46.26
CA VAL A 86 -17.04 -0.68 -46.26
C VAL A 86 -18.03 -0.31 -45.17
N LEU A 87 -19.30 -0.09 -45.52
CA LEU A 87 -20.39 0.17 -44.57
C LEU A 87 -20.68 -1.10 -43.76
N THR A 88 -20.40 -1.05 -42.46
CA THR A 88 -20.48 -2.21 -41.55
C THR A 88 -21.58 -2.10 -40.51
N MET A 89 -21.93 -0.88 -40.08
CA MET A 89 -22.99 -0.62 -39.14
C MET A 89 -23.75 0.65 -39.48
N VAL A 90 -25.07 0.61 -39.31
CA VAL A 90 -25.95 1.78 -39.38
C VAL A 90 -26.66 1.94 -38.05
N LYS A 91 -26.45 3.08 -37.41
CA LYS A 91 -27.03 3.42 -36.09
C LYS A 91 -28.03 4.56 -36.24
N TYR A 92 -29.20 4.36 -35.67
CA TYR A 92 -30.28 5.35 -35.69
C TYR A 92 -30.40 6.04 -34.34
N LYS A 93 -30.72 7.35 -34.39
CA LYS A 93 -31.03 8.14 -33.21
C LYS A 93 -32.20 9.07 -33.49
N PRO A 94 -33.23 9.13 -32.64
CA PRO A 94 -34.31 10.09 -32.84
C PRO A 94 -33.80 11.52 -32.87
N SER A 95 -34.28 12.32 -33.81
CA SER A 95 -34.00 13.76 -33.92
C SER A 95 -34.82 14.62 -32.96
N HIS A 96 -35.52 13.97 -32.02
CA HIS A 96 -36.34 14.61 -30.99
C HIS A 96 -36.13 13.94 -29.61
N LYS A 97 -36.56 14.62 -28.54
CA LYS A 97 -36.46 14.08 -27.20
C LYS A 97 -37.39 12.89 -27.02
N VAL A 98 -36.83 11.72 -26.71
CA VAL A 98 -37.61 10.48 -26.46
C VAL A 98 -38.21 10.47 -25.08
N LYS A 99 -39.38 9.80 -24.89
CA LYS A 99 -40.02 9.61 -23.60
C LYS A 99 -39.30 8.52 -22.80
N HIS A 100 -39.46 8.56 -21.47
CA HIS A 100 -38.91 7.53 -20.60
C HIS A 100 -39.40 6.14 -21.01
N GLY A 101 -38.47 5.19 -21.18
CA GLY A 101 -38.75 3.81 -21.62
C GLY A 101 -38.65 3.57 -23.13
N GLN A 102 -38.45 4.60 -23.94
CA GLN A 102 -38.17 4.42 -25.38
C GLN A 102 -36.65 4.30 -25.65
N ALA A 103 -36.31 3.56 -26.71
CA ALA A 103 -34.91 3.40 -27.11
C ALA A 103 -34.30 4.76 -27.52
N LYS A 104 -33.14 5.10 -26.99
CA LYS A 104 -32.41 6.31 -27.35
C LYS A 104 -31.65 6.19 -28.68
N CYS A 105 -31.32 4.97 -29.07
CA CYS A 105 -30.69 4.61 -30.34
C CYS A 105 -30.89 3.11 -30.60
N TRP A 106 -30.78 2.71 -31.86
CA TRP A 106 -30.82 1.30 -32.29
C TRP A 106 -29.96 1.12 -33.54
N CYS A 107 -29.59 -0.12 -33.85
CA CYS A 107 -28.85 -0.44 -35.08
C CYS A 107 -29.76 -1.11 -36.10
N GLN A 108 -29.44 -0.93 -37.39
CA GLN A 108 -30.12 -1.62 -38.49
C GLN A 108 -29.88 -3.14 -38.36
N PRO A 109 -30.90 -3.99 -38.62
CA PRO A 109 -30.69 -5.43 -38.70
C PRO A 109 -29.63 -5.80 -39.74
N GLY A 110 -28.68 -6.65 -39.36
CA GLY A 110 -27.56 -7.03 -40.23
C GLY A 110 -26.29 -6.20 -40.04
N SER A 111 -26.35 -5.13 -39.24
CA SER A 111 -25.17 -4.38 -38.81
C SER A 111 -24.20 -5.25 -38.04
N ASP A 112 -22.93 -5.13 -38.34
CA ASP A 112 -21.89 -5.62 -37.47
C ASP A 112 -21.75 -4.65 -36.27
N THR A 113 -22.22 -5.07 -35.13
CA THR A 113 -22.08 -4.32 -33.86
C THR A 113 -20.73 -4.58 -33.21
N SER A 114 -19.81 -5.29 -33.87
CA SER A 114 -18.41 -5.32 -33.50
C SER A 114 -17.90 -3.88 -33.52
N PRO A 115 -17.05 -3.51 -32.58
CA PRO A 115 -16.87 -2.11 -32.21
C PRO A 115 -16.00 -1.32 -33.17
N LEU A 116 -16.55 -0.95 -34.33
CA LEU A 116 -15.94 0.08 -35.17
C LEU A 116 -16.21 1.45 -34.57
N LEU A 117 -15.24 2.33 -34.72
CA LEU A 117 -15.38 3.72 -34.28
C LEU A 117 -16.06 4.54 -35.38
N PHE A 118 -16.97 5.45 -35.01
CA PHE A 118 -17.58 6.37 -35.96
C PHE A 118 -16.52 7.28 -36.61
N ASN A 119 -16.60 7.50 -37.92
CA ASN A 119 -15.67 8.30 -38.71
C ASN A 119 -14.27 7.67 -38.90
N MET A 120 -14.08 6.38 -38.60
CA MET A 120 -12.78 5.70 -38.62
C MET A 120 -12.14 5.69 -40.02
N ASN A 121 -12.93 5.63 -41.06
CA ASN A 121 -12.47 5.62 -42.46
C ASN A 121 -11.81 6.92 -42.94
N ARG A 122 -11.95 8.02 -42.18
CA ARG A 122 -11.44 9.36 -42.59
C ARG A 122 -10.21 9.80 -41.75
N ILE A 123 -9.67 8.92 -40.99
CA ILE A 123 -8.60 9.21 -40.01
C ILE A 123 -7.23 9.14 -40.69
N ASN A 124 -6.41 10.14 -40.41
CA ASN A 124 -4.99 10.13 -40.75
C ASN A 124 -4.16 9.59 -39.59
N ILE A 125 -3.43 8.51 -39.81
CA ILE A 125 -2.61 7.85 -38.79
C ILE A 125 -1.39 8.68 -38.33
N ASP A 126 -0.93 9.62 -39.17
CA ASP A 126 0.21 10.49 -38.87
C ASP A 126 -0.17 11.71 -38.00
N SER A 127 -1.42 11.81 -37.60
CA SER A 127 -1.95 12.92 -36.78
C SER A 127 -2.51 12.40 -35.46
N PRO A 128 -2.52 13.21 -34.35
CA PRO A 128 -3.15 12.82 -33.11
C PRO A 128 -4.61 12.40 -33.30
N LEU A 129 -5.00 11.26 -32.72
CA LEU A 129 -6.36 10.74 -32.80
C LEU A 129 -7.17 11.24 -31.59
N LEU A 130 -8.30 11.91 -31.83
CA LEU A 130 -9.28 12.23 -30.81
C LEU A 130 -10.36 11.15 -30.73
N ILE A 131 -10.58 10.58 -29.55
CA ILE A 131 -11.63 9.59 -29.27
C ILE A 131 -12.67 10.21 -28.35
N CYS A 132 -13.88 10.42 -28.86
CA CYS A 132 -15.00 10.98 -28.13
C CYS A 132 -15.95 9.90 -27.60
N GLU A 133 -16.71 10.18 -26.55
CA GLU A 133 -17.71 9.25 -25.98
C GLU A 133 -18.93 9.10 -26.89
N GLY A 134 -19.33 10.18 -27.60
CA GLY A 134 -20.51 10.19 -28.46
C GLY A 134 -20.28 10.79 -29.83
N GLU A 135 -21.16 10.44 -30.79
CA GLU A 135 -21.11 10.99 -32.15
C GLU A 135 -21.28 12.52 -32.15
N PRO A 136 -22.14 13.16 -31.32
CA PRO A 136 -22.25 14.63 -31.29
C PRO A 136 -20.95 15.33 -30.88
N ASP A 137 -20.15 14.69 -30.02
CA ASP A 137 -18.87 15.25 -29.56
C ASP A 137 -17.81 15.15 -30.65
N CYS A 138 -17.77 14.00 -31.34
CA CYS A 138 -16.93 13.83 -32.52
C CYS A 138 -17.29 14.86 -33.61
N LEU A 139 -18.58 15.05 -33.90
CA LEU A 139 -19.05 16.06 -34.84
C LEU A 139 -18.69 17.48 -34.39
N SER A 140 -18.71 17.75 -33.08
CA SER A 140 -18.33 19.06 -32.52
C SER A 140 -16.84 19.35 -32.70
N ALA A 141 -16.00 18.34 -32.55
CA ALA A 141 -14.57 18.44 -32.78
C ALA A 141 -14.29 18.74 -34.29
N ILE A 142 -14.96 18.02 -35.20
CA ILE A 142 -14.83 18.21 -36.64
C ILE A 142 -15.33 19.59 -37.04
N GLU A 143 -16.45 20.05 -36.48
CA GLU A 143 -17.01 21.39 -36.67
C GLU A 143 -16.06 22.50 -36.23
N ALA A 144 -15.30 22.25 -35.17
CA ALA A 144 -14.27 23.16 -34.66
C ALA A 144 -12.96 23.12 -35.48
N GLY A 145 -12.85 22.22 -36.47
CA GLY A 145 -11.67 22.08 -37.32
C GLY A 145 -10.74 20.92 -36.97
N PHE A 146 -10.99 20.19 -35.90
CA PHE A 146 -10.21 18.99 -35.53
C PHE A 146 -10.81 17.76 -36.22
N LYS A 147 -10.36 17.49 -37.46
CA LYS A 147 -10.95 16.44 -38.31
C LYS A 147 -10.58 15.01 -37.92
N ASN A 148 -9.46 14.83 -37.22
CA ASN A 148 -8.95 13.51 -36.82
C ASN A 148 -9.64 12.98 -35.58
N ALA A 149 -10.98 12.96 -35.60
CA ALA A 149 -11.84 12.60 -34.48
C ALA A 149 -12.74 11.41 -34.80
N VAL A 150 -12.88 10.51 -33.83
CA VAL A 150 -13.78 9.35 -33.84
C VAL A 150 -14.67 9.34 -32.61
N SER A 151 -15.76 8.57 -32.61
CA SER A 151 -16.48 8.29 -31.38
C SER A 151 -16.68 6.79 -31.14
N VAL A 152 -16.84 6.41 -29.87
CA VAL A 152 -17.13 5.03 -29.51
C VAL A 152 -18.56 4.65 -29.90
N PRO A 153 -18.82 3.40 -30.35
CA PRO A 153 -20.11 3.06 -31.00
C PRO A 153 -21.28 2.91 -30.03
N LEU A 154 -21.06 2.39 -28.82
CA LEU A 154 -22.12 1.93 -27.91
C LEU A 154 -22.05 2.55 -26.50
N GLY A 155 -21.38 3.71 -26.36
CA GLY A 155 -21.25 4.44 -25.11
C GLY A 155 -20.08 3.96 -24.23
N SER A 156 -19.86 4.67 -23.12
CA SER A 156 -18.68 4.59 -22.27
C SER A 156 -18.46 3.25 -21.54
N SER A 157 -19.49 2.43 -21.36
CA SER A 157 -19.40 1.20 -20.55
C SER A 157 -18.86 -0.02 -21.31
N ASN A 158 -18.75 0.04 -22.63
CA ASN A 158 -18.26 -1.07 -23.46
C ASN A 158 -16.93 -0.72 -24.09
N LEU A 159 -15.84 -1.30 -23.60
CA LEU A 159 -14.47 -1.06 -24.08
C LEU A 159 -13.93 -2.13 -25.04
N HIS A 160 -14.77 -3.04 -25.53
CA HIS A 160 -14.36 -4.07 -26.51
C HIS A 160 -13.82 -3.46 -27.82
N TRP A 161 -14.19 -2.22 -28.14
CA TRP A 161 -13.66 -1.52 -29.30
C TRP A 161 -12.13 -1.33 -29.24
N ILE A 162 -11.52 -1.30 -28.04
CA ILE A 162 -10.06 -1.23 -27.90
C ILE A 162 -9.43 -2.54 -28.36
N ASP A 163 -9.97 -3.68 -27.89
CA ASP A 163 -9.41 -4.99 -28.20
C ASP A 163 -9.54 -5.34 -29.70
N GLU A 164 -10.66 -5.01 -30.28
CA GLU A 164 -10.93 -5.30 -31.70
C GLU A 164 -10.17 -4.37 -32.66
N ASN A 165 -9.79 -3.17 -32.23
CA ASN A 165 -9.06 -2.18 -33.04
C ASN A 165 -7.61 -1.97 -32.58
N LEU A 166 -7.05 -2.86 -31.77
CA LEU A 166 -5.74 -2.66 -31.14
C LEU A 166 -4.63 -2.40 -32.17
N GLU A 167 -4.58 -3.19 -33.25
CA GLU A 167 -3.58 -3.04 -34.32
C GLU A 167 -3.70 -1.69 -35.05
N TRP A 168 -4.90 -1.17 -35.19
CA TRP A 168 -5.13 0.13 -35.77
C TRP A 168 -4.77 1.25 -34.80
N LEU A 169 -5.17 1.13 -33.55
CA LEU A 169 -4.86 2.09 -32.49
C LEU A 169 -3.34 2.18 -32.20
N ASP A 170 -2.62 1.08 -32.39
CA ASP A 170 -1.17 1.05 -32.17
C ASP A 170 -0.36 1.83 -33.23
N GLN A 171 -1.00 2.27 -34.31
CA GLN A 171 -0.35 3.10 -35.31
C GLN A 171 -0.25 4.58 -34.91
N PHE A 172 -0.97 5.02 -33.86
CA PHE A 172 -0.96 6.42 -33.44
C PHE A 172 0.09 6.68 -32.34
N ASP A 173 0.91 7.69 -32.56
CA ASP A 173 1.87 8.19 -31.57
C ASP A 173 1.21 9.00 -30.46
N SER A 174 0.04 9.60 -30.72
CA SER A 174 -0.72 10.40 -29.75
C SER A 174 -2.22 10.14 -29.86
N ILE A 175 -2.84 9.84 -28.73
CA ILE A 175 -4.28 9.60 -28.60
C ILE A 175 -4.84 10.58 -27.57
N ILE A 176 -5.91 11.27 -27.92
CA ILE A 176 -6.61 12.22 -27.04
C ILE A 176 -7.97 11.63 -26.71
N ILE A 177 -8.28 11.47 -25.42
CA ILE A 177 -9.58 11.00 -24.96
C ILE A 177 -10.42 12.20 -24.52
N CYS A 178 -11.63 12.29 -25.06
CA CYS A 178 -12.64 13.25 -24.66
C CYS A 178 -13.90 12.50 -24.22
N ALA A 179 -14.08 12.32 -22.92
CA ALA A 179 -15.28 11.73 -22.34
C ALA A 179 -16.10 12.80 -21.63
N ASP A 180 -17.38 12.47 -21.34
CA ASP A 180 -18.28 13.35 -20.60
C ASP A 180 -17.74 13.64 -19.19
N ASN A 181 -17.97 14.84 -18.69
CA ASN A 181 -17.62 15.21 -17.30
C ASN A 181 -18.70 14.72 -16.33
N ASP A 182 -18.85 13.38 -16.27
CA ASP A 182 -19.70 12.67 -15.33
C ASP A 182 -19.04 11.36 -14.86
N ASP A 183 -19.66 10.65 -13.92
CA ASP A 183 -19.06 9.43 -13.33
C ASP A 183 -18.72 8.35 -14.38
N ALA A 184 -19.54 8.24 -15.44
CA ALA A 184 -19.35 7.25 -16.50
C ALA A 184 -18.16 7.62 -17.38
N GLY A 185 -18.02 8.90 -17.77
CA GLY A 185 -16.89 9.40 -18.54
C GLY A 185 -15.57 9.34 -17.76
N VAL A 186 -15.57 9.68 -16.46
CA VAL A 186 -14.38 9.53 -15.60
C VAL A 186 -13.95 8.06 -15.51
N LYS A 187 -14.90 7.14 -15.41
CA LYS A 187 -14.61 5.71 -15.42
C LYS A 187 -14.02 5.26 -16.75
N MET A 188 -14.61 5.69 -17.86
CA MET A 188 -14.10 5.41 -19.20
C MET A 188 -12.64 5.88 -19.36
N GLN A 189 -12.32 7.10 -18.96
CA GLN A 189 -10.95 7.63 -19.00
C GLN A 189 -9.97 6.75 -18.20
N LYS A 190 -10.30 6.41 -16.94
CA LYS A 190 -9.47 5.57 -16.09
C LYS A 190 -9.20 4.18 -16.65
N GLU A 191 -10.15 3.62 -17.38
CA GLU A 191 -10.02 2.29 -17.97
C GLU A 191 -9.35 2.32 -19.36
N CYS A 192 -9.59 3.38 -20.18
CA CYS A 192 -9.02 3.51 -21.50
C CYS A 192 -7.52 3.85 -21.47
N VAL A 193 -7.09 4.79 -20.60
CA VAL A 193 -5.71 5.29 -20.58
C VAL A 193 -4.67 4.17 -20.41
N PRO A 194 -4.77 3.25 -19.44
CA PRO A 194 -3.80 2.16 -19.32
C PRO A 194 -3.79 1.19 -20.50
N ARG A 195 -4.95 0.97 -21.14
CA ARG A 195 -5.10 0.03 -22.25
C ARG A 195 -4.58 0.61 -23.57
N LEU A 196 -4.70 1.93 -23.77
CA LEU A 196 -4.19 2.65 -24.93
C LEU A 196 -2.70 3.03 -24.78
N GLY A 197 -2.17 2.98 -23.56
CA GLY A 197 -0.82 3.37 -23.20
C GLY A 197 -0.77 4.81 -22.68
N SER A 198 -0.55 4.97 -21.38
CA SER A 198 -0.50 6.29 -20.71
C SER A 198 0.59 7.21 -21.27
N TRP A 199 1.65 6.65 -21.83
CA TRP A 199 2.78 7.40 -22.42
C TRP A 199 2.41 8.21 -23.68
N ARG A 200 1.30 7.86 -24.37
CA ARG A 200 0.83 8.51 -25.61
C ARG A 200 -0.59 9.07 -25.48
N THR A 201 -1.23 8.90 -24.32
CA THR A 201 -2.63 9.28 -24.12
C THR A 201 -2.73 10.58 -23.36
N LYS A 202 -3.48 11.52 -23.93
CA LYS A 202 -3.87 12.79 -23.31
C LYS A 202 -5.36 12.78 -23.02
N VAL A 203 -5.81 13.63 -22.12
CA VAL A 203 -7.22 13.73 -21.71
C VAL A 203 -7.68 15.17 -21.82
N VAL A 204 -8.84 15.37 -22.46
CA VAL A 204 -9.52 16.66 -22.50
C VAL A 204 -10.24 16.91 -21.19
N ASP A 205 -9.96 18.03 -20.55
CA ASP A 205 -10.64 18.48 -19.33
C ASP A 205 -11.84 19.38 -19.72
N ILE A 206 -13.05 18.85 -19.64
CA ILE A 206 -14.28 19.57 -19.99
C ILE A 206 -14.66 20.49 -18.80
N PRO A 207 -14.59 21.83 -18.94
CA PRO A 207 -14.94 22.75 -17.86
C PRO A 207 -16.45 22.79 -17.62
N ALA A 208 -16.85 22.92 -16.36
CA ALA A 208 -18.24 23.08 -15.95
C ALA A 208 -18.70 24.53 -16.13
N ILE A 209 -19.12 24.93 -17.33
CA ILE A 209 -19.58 26.29 -17.66
C ILE A 209 -21.11 26.36 -17.57
N PRO A 210 -21.70 27.38 -16.92
CA PRO A 210 -23.16 27.53 -16.85
C PRO A 210 -23.83 27.67 -18.23
N ILE A 211 -24.92 26.89 -18.45
CA ILE A 211 -25.70 26.93 -19.70
C ILE A 211 -26.89 27.91 -19.51
N GLY A 212 -26.68 29.18 -19.83
CA GLY A 212 -27.69 30.22 -19.65
C GLY A 212 -28.23 30.24 -18.21
N ASN A 213 -29.55 30.45 -18.05
CA ASN A 213 -30.22 30.46 -16.75
C ASN A 213 -30.86 29.10 -16.38
N THR A 214 -30.35 28.00 -16.93
CA THR A 214 -30.97 26.66 -16.76
C THR A 214 -30.61 25.95 -15.46
N GLY A 215 -29.63 26.45 -14.72
CA GLY A 215 -29.03 25.77 -13.55
C GLY A 215 -28.16 24.55 -13.91
N ARG A 216 -27.94 24.28 -15.19
CA ARG A 216 -27.05 23.24 -15.71
C ARG A 216 -25.70 23.81 -16.08
N VAL A 217 -24.68 22.96 -16.06
CA VAL A 217 -23.33 23.24 -16.53
C VAL A 217 -22.99 22.32 -17.70
N THR A 218 -22.01 22.71 -18.52
CA THR A 218 -21.49 21.90 -19.62
C THR A 218 -20.83 20.63 -19.11
N LYS A 219 -21.08 19.52 -19.79
CA LYS A 219 -20.53 18.20 -19.43
C LYS A 219 -19.92 17.45 -20.61
N ASP A 220 -20.23 17.84 -21.83
CA ASP A 220 -19.74 17.24 -23.06
C ASP A 220 -19.21 18.28 -24.04
N LEU A 221 -18.50 17.85 -25.09
CA LEU A 221 -17.85 18.73 -26.05
C LEU A 221 -18.88 19.47 -26.90
N ASN A 222 -20.06 18.88 -27.17
CA ASN A 222 -21.13 19.51 -27.89
C ASN A 222 -21.77 20.67 -27.09
N GLU A 223 -21.92 20.52 -25.76
CA GLU A 223 -22.40 21.61 -24.93
C GLU A 223 -21.36 22.75 -24.87
N ILE A 224 -20.05 22.47 -24.91
CA ILE A 224 -19.01 23.49 -25.06
C ILE A 224 -19.13 24.21 -26.41
N LEU A 225 -19.32 23.50 -27.49
CA LEU A 225 -19.56 24.10 -28.83
C LEU A 225 -20.78 25.01 -28.77
N TYR A 226 -21.86 24.56 -28.14
CA TYR A 226 -23.10 25.33 -28.03
C TYR A 226 -22.95 26.63 -27.23
N VAL A 227 -22.21 26.59 -26.11
CA VAL A 227 -22.08 27.74 -25.19
C VAL A 227 -20.95 28.68 -25.61
N CYS A 228 -19.79 28.12 -25.97
CA CYS A 228 -18.54 28.86 -26.11
C CYS A 228 -18.06 29.01 -27.57
N GLY A 229 -18.58 28.20 -28.51
CA GLY A 229 -18.17 28.25 -29.93
C GLY A 229 -16.99 27.33 -30.26
N LYS A 230 -16.59 27.37 -31.54
CA LYS A 230 -15.60 26.47 -32.17
C LYS A 230 -14.19 26.68 -31.62
N GLU A 231 -13.81 27.90 -31.37
CA GLU A 231 -12.48 28.28 -30.87
C GLU A 231 -12.19 27.63 -29.53
N LYS A 232 -13.19 27.61 -28.61
CA LYS A 232 -13.02 27.00 -27.31
C LYS A 232 -12.95 25.48 -27.36
N VAL A 233 -13.70 24.83 -28.26
CA VAL A 233 -13.62 23.39 -28.51
C VAL A 233 -12.21 23.03 -28.98
N LEU A 234 -11.69 23.76 -29.97
CA LEU A 234 -10.34 23.50 -30.50
C LEU A 234 -9.25 23.74 -29.44
N GLU A 235 -9.37 24.83 -28.70
CA GLU A 235 -8.46 25.13 -27.56
C GLU A 235 -8.40 23.96 -26.57
N LEU A 236 -9.55 23.46 -26.10
CA LEU A 236 -9.59 22.35 -25.13
C LEU A 236 -8.97 21.06 -25.68
N ILE A 237 -9.14 20.76 -26.96
CA ILE A 237 -8.54 19.58 -27.59
C ILE A 237 -7.01 19.74 -27.68
N LEU A 238 -6.53 20.92 -28.07
CA LEU A 238 -5.10 21.21 -28.21
C LEU A 238 -4.40 21.30 -26.85
N ASP A 239 -5.10 21.77 -25.83
CA ASP A 239 -4.62 21.87 -24.43
C ASP A 239 -4.86 20.58 -23.61
N ALA A 240 -5.19 19.47 -24.29
CA ALA A 240 -5.38 18.18 -23.63
C ALA A 240 -4.17 17.82 -22.79
N LYS A 241 -4.42 17.47 -21.53
CA LYS A 241 -3.38 17.19 -20.52
C LYS A 241 -2.84 15.78 -20.68
N ASP A 242 -1.54 15.63 -20.47
CA ASP A 242 -0.92 14.32 -20.38
C ASP A 242 -1.56 13.51 -19.25
N SER A 243 -1.83 12.26 -19.51
CA SER A 243 -2.33 11.38 -18.47
C SER A 243 -1.17 10.93 -17.59
N PRO A 244 -1.19 11.21 -16.26
CA PRO A 244 -0.11 10.80 -15.39
C PRO A 244 0.01 9.28 -15.38
N VAL A 245 1.24 8.77 -15.38
CA VAL A 245 1.51 7.35 -15.18
C VAL A 245 1.13 6.99 -13.75
N PRO A 246 0.14 6.10 -13.50
CA PRO A 246 -0.40 5.90 -12.14
C PRO A 246 0.62 5.44 -11.09
N SER A 247 1.73 4.86 -11.55
CA SER A 247 2.81 4.34 -10.68
C SER A 247 3.91 5.36 -10.40
N VAL A 248 3.81 6.59 -10.95
CA VAL A 248 4.86 7.62 -10.85
C VAL A 248 4.21 8.93 -10.40
N ALA A 249 4.84 9.57 -9.42
CA ALA A 249 4.52 10.95 -9.02
C ALA A 249 5.72 11.86 -9.33
N ASP A 250 5.46 13.11 -9.65
CA ASP A 250 6.52 14.11 -9.70
C ASP A 250 7.06 14.34 -8.28
N LEU A 251 8.37 14.26 -8.12
CA LEU A 251 8.98 14.41 -6.80
C LEU A 251 8.77 15.82 -6.23
N SER A 252 8.59 16.81 -7.09
CA SER A 252 8.30 18.21 -6.68
C SER A 252 6.92 18.38 -6.06
N ASP A 253 5.98 17.46 -6.34
CA ASP A 253 4.63 17.47 -5.79
C ASP A 253 4.54 16.72 -4.45
N ILE A 254 5.64 16.09 -4.01
CA ILE A 254 5.69 15.33 -2.77
C ILE A 254 6.22 16.23 -1.66
N GLU A 255 5.37 16.49 -0.66
CA GLU A 255 5.80 17.20 0.54
C GLU A 255 6.81 16.37 1.32
N PRO A 256 7.98 16.94 1.69
CA PRO A 256 8.93 16.26 2.53
C PRO A 256 8.33 16.01 3.93
N THR A 257 8.67 14.89 4.53
CA THR A 257 8.22 14.53 5.88
C THR A 257 9.40 14.57 6.82
N GLU A 258 9.30 15.39 7.87
CA GLU A 258 10.29 15.40 8.96
C GLU A 258 10.12 14.14 9.82
N TYR A 259 11.24 13.58 10.31
CA TYR A 259 11.20 12.36 11.12
C TYR A 259 10.40 12.53 12.43
N GLU A 260 10.33 13.75 12.97
CA GLU A 260 9.57 14.08 14.17
C GLU A 260 8.07 13.94 13.95
N ASP A 261 7.61 14.15 12.73
CA ASP A 261 6.20 14.02 12.33
C ASP A 261 5.82 12.60 11.93
N VAL A 262 6.79 11.69 11.78
CA VAL A 262 6.49 10.29 11.44
C VAL A 262 6.04 9.54 12.67
N ASP A 263 4.81 9.07 12.64
CA ASP A 263 4.22 8.23 13.70
C ASP A 263 5.00 6.92 13.92
N GLY A 264 4.99 6.47 15.16
CA GLY A 264 5.63 5.21 15.56
C GLY A 264 5.39 4.89 17.03
N VAL A 265 5.96 3.81 17.49
CA VAL A 265 5.94 3.40 18.88
C VAL A 265 7.32 3.57 19.52
N THR A 266 7.41 4.26 20.66
CA THR A 266 8.64 4.32 21.46
C THR A 266 8.81 3.03 22.26
N THR A 267 10.04 2.63 22.50
CA THR A 267 10.31 1.43 23.32
C THR A 267 10.03 1.68 24.79
N GLY A 268 10.03 2.94 25.21
CA GLY A 268 9.92 3.36 26.60
C GLY A 268 11.20 3.11 27.40
N LEU A 269 12.30 2.88 26.71
CA LEU A 269 13.66 2.75 27.22
C LEU A 269 14.51 3.85 26.60
N LYS A 270 14.82 4.87 27.38
CA LYS A 270 15.49 6.08 26.94
C LYS A 270 16.76 5.80 26.15
N ALA A 271 17.58 4.88 26.61
CA ALA A 271 18.83 4.52 25.95
C ALA A 271 18.63 3.99 24.52
N ILE A 272 17.50 3.33 24.24
CA ILE A 272 17.14 2.87 22.88
C ILE A 272 16.46 4.00 22.09
N ASP A 273 15.53 4.72 22.73
CA ASP A 273 14.73 5.76 22.09
C ASP A 273 15.58 6.99 21.70
N ASP A 274 16.62 7.34 22.46
CA ASP A 274 17.61 8.38 22.10
C ASP A 274 18.34 8.04 20.79
N GLU A 275 18.50 6.76 20.48
CA GLU A 275 19.16 6.31 19.25
C GLU A 275 18.18 6.05 18.09
N LEU A 276 17.00 5.53 18.36
CA LEU A 276 16.04 5.13 17.33
C LEU A 276 14.88 6.11 17.17
N MET A 277 14.71 7.07 18.09
CA MET A 277 13.57 7.94 18.26
C MET A 277 12.29 7.14 18.58
N ARG A 278 11.87 6.29 17.67
CA ARG A 278 10.72 5.38 17.79
C ARG A 278 10.78 4.30 16.71
N LEU A 279 10.06 3.22 16.86
CA LEU A 279 9.85 2.24 15.80
C LEU A 279 8.74 2.78 14.89
N PHE A 280 9.11 3.35 13.75
CA PHE A 280 8.20 4.03 12.85
C PHE A 280 7.17 3.07 12.23
N PHE A 281 5.95 3.57 12.05
CA PHE A 281 4.95 2.84 11.29
C PHE A 281 5.36 2.76 9.81
N GLY A 282 4.92 1.70 9.13
CA GLY A 282 5.36 1.39 7.78
C GLY A 282 6.72 0.69 7.71
N THR A 283 7.31 0.28 8.84
CA THR A 283 8.65 -0.32 8.87
C THR A 283 8.68 -1.72 9.46
N LEU A 284 9.70 -2.50 9.06
CA LEU A 284 10.06 -3.78 9.64
C LEU A 284 11.35 -3.64 10.44
N THR A 285 11.29 -4.04 11.72
CA THR A 285 12.44 -4.14 12.62
C THR A 285 12.75 -5.61 12.91
N ILE A 286 13.99 -6.01 12.73
CA ILE A 286 14.48 -7.33 13.15
C ILE A 286 15.08 -7.22 14.53
N VAL A 287 14.73 -8.16 15.41
CA VAL A 287 15.35 -8.32 16.74
C VAL A 287 16.05 -9.66 16.77
N SER A 288 17.36 -9.67 17.11
CA SER A 288 18.15 -10.89 17.17
C SER A 288 18.97 -10.97 18.46
N GLY A 289 19.33 -12.17 18.85
CA GLY A 289 20.15 -12.41 20.03
C GLY A 289 20.14 -13.89 20.43
N GLN A 290 21.14 -14.31 21.16
CA GLN A 290 21.27 -15.69 21.61
C GLN A 290 20.08 -16.12 22.49
N PRO A 291 19.82 -17.44 22.63
CA PRO A 291 18.87 -17.95 23.62
C PRO A 291 19.18 -17.40 25.01
N GLY A 292 18.15 -16.94 25.73
CA GLY A 292 18.32 -16.34 27.05
C GLY A 292 18.85 -14.92 27.09
N SER A 293 19.06 -14.24 25.95
CA SER A 293 19.51 -12.84 25.91
C SER A 293 18.46 -11.80 26.34
N GLY A 294 17.19 -12.21 26.48
CA GLY A 294 16.11 -11.34 26.94
C GLY A 294 15.21 -10.79 25.81
N LYS A 295 15.33 -11.29 24.58
CA LYS A 295 14.51 -10.83 23.43
C LYS A 295 13.02 -10.78 23.74
N SER A 296 12.42 -11.91 24.11
CA SER A 296 10.98 -11.97 24.40
C SER A 296 10.57 -11.06 25.55
N SER A 297 11.41 -10.90 26.58
CA SER A 297 11.15 -9.94 27.67
C SER A 297 11.18 -8.49 27.18
N LEU A 298 12.13 -8.12 26.31
CA LEU A 298 12.18 -6.79 25.71
C LEU A 298 10.94 -6.52 24.83
N LEU A 299 10.53 -7.50 24.05
CA LEU A 299 9.34 -7.37 23.20
C LEU A 299 8.05 -7.30 24.02
N THR A 300 7.95 -8.08 25.09
CA THR A 300 6.82 -7.98 26.03
C THR A 300 6.75 -6.58 26.65
N GLN A 301 7.89 -6.01 27.03
CA GLN A 301 7.95 -4.64 27.56
C GLN A 301 7.60 -3.59 26.49
N LEU A 302 8.06 -3.75 25.27
CA LEU A 302 7.67 -2.90 24.14
C LEU A 302 6.15 -2.90 23.94
N VAL A 303 5.50 -4.06 24.01
CA VAL A 303 4.03 -4.14 23.91
C VAL A 303 3.36 -3.42 25.09
N CYS A 304 3.86 -3.59 26.33
CA CYS A 304 3.32 -2.85 27.47
C CYS A 304 3.43 -1.33 27.25
N ASN A 305 4.57 -0.87 26.73
CA ASN A 305 4.78 0.54 26.42
C ASN A 305 3.91 1.03 25.25
N SER A 306 3.69 0.21 24.23
CA SER A 306 2.79 0.58 23.11
C SER A 306 1.35 0.76 23.58
N LEU A 307 0.87 -0.12 24.45
CA LEU A 307 -0.47 -0.04 25.03
C LEU A 307 -0.65 1.19 25.91
N ASP A 308 0.40 1.61 26.61
CA ASP A 308 0.42 2.79 27.45
C ASP A 308 0.43 4.10 26.63
N GLN A 309 0.94 4.04 25.38
CA GLN A 309 0.87 5.09 24.36
C GLN A 309 -0.45 5.08 23.57
N ASP A 310 -1.43 4.29 23.99
CA ASP A 310 -2.72 4.08 23.33
C ASP A 310 -2.61 3.39 21.94
N ILE A 311 -1.50 2.69 21.69
CA ILE A 311 -1.23 1.95 20.47
C ILE A 311 -1.54 0.46 20.71
N GLY A 312 -2.57 -0.05 20.02
CA GLY A 312 -2.95 -1.46 20.12
C GLY A 312 -1.88 -2.41 19.55
N ALA A 313 -1.78 -3.61 20.14
CA ALA A 313 -0.79 -4.61 19.77
C ALA A 313 -1.40 -5.95 19.35
N TRP A 314 -0.71 -6.64 18.43
CA TRP A 314 -0.94 -8.03 18.06
C TRP A 314 0.36 -8.81 18.17
N ILE A 315 0.29 -10.02 18.72
CA ILE A 315 1.47 -10.83 19.06
C ILE A 315 1.27 -12.26 18.55
N PHE A 316 2.27 -12.78 17.87
CA PHE A 316 2.46 -14.21 17.65
C PHE A 316 3.68 -14.65 18.46
N SER A 317 3.49 -15.64 19.36
CA SER A 317 4.55 -16.29 20.11
C SER A 317 4.60 -17.76 19.72
N GLY A 318 5.66 -18.17 19.05
CA GLY A 318 5.87 -19.56 18.63
C GLY A 318 6.62 -20.41 19.68
N GLU A 319 7.17 -19.77 20.73
CA GLU A 319 7.98 -20.46 21.74
C GLU A 319 7.25 -20.61 23.08
N LEU A 320 6.39 -19.68 23.44
CA LEU A 320 5.74 -19.66 24.75
C LEU A 320 4.22 -19.87 24.61
N PRO A 321 3.64 -20.74 25.47
CA PRO A 321 2.19 -20.81 25.56
C PRO A 321 1.57 -19.46 25.93
N ASN A 322 0.43 -19.13 25.36
CA ASN A 322 -0.25 -17.84 25.54
C ASN A 322 -0.49 -17.46 27.00
N GLY A 323 -0.77 -18.44 27.88
CA GLY A 323 -0.93 -18.20 29.29
C GLY A 323 0.35 -17.80 30.04
N VAL A 324 1.50 -18.30 29.57
CA VAL A 324 2.83 -17.92 30.10
C VAL A 324 3.19 -16.52 29.64
N GLU A 325 3.00 -16.24 28.34
CA GLU A 325 3.19 -14.91 27.75
C GLU A 325 2.35 -13.86 28.50
N LYS A 326 1.07 -14.13 28.73
CA LYS A 326 0.19 -13.27 29.53
C LYS A 326 0.71 -13.00 30.92
N SER A 327 1.35 -13.99 31.58
CA SER A 327 1.95 -13.78 32.90
C SER A 327 3.12 -12.81 32.83
N TRP A 328 3.93 -12.84 31.78
CA TRP A 328 5.05 -11.92 31.61
C TRP A 328 4.55 -10.46 31.44
N PHE A 329 3.52 -10.24 30.65
CA PHE A 329 2.86 -8.93 30.56
C PHE A 329 2.40 -8.43 31.91
N ASN A 330 1.77 -9.30 32.71
CA ASN A 330 1.27 -8.93 34.03
C ASN A 330 2.41 -8.49 34.97
N TYR A 331 3.56 -9.19 34.96
CA TYR A 331 4.72 -8.82 35.79
C TYR A 331 5.29 -7.46 35.38
N ILE A 332 5.45 -7.21 34.08
CA ILE A 332 5.94 -5.95 33.56
C ILE A 332 4.98 -4.80 33.90
N PHE A 333 3.68 -4.98 33.69
CA PHE A 333 2.69 -3.96 34.06
C PHE A 333 2.65 -3.70 35.57
N ALA A 334 2.68 -4.74 36.40
CA ALA A 334 2.66 -4.57 37.84
C ALA A 334 3.90 -3.80 38.34
N GLY A 335 5.05 -4.10 37.77
CA GLY A 335 6.31 -3.52 38.21
C GLY A 335 6.67 -3.86 39.67
N PRO A 336 7.80 -3.35 40.17
CA PRO A 336 8.29 -3.70 41.50
C PRO A 336 7.35 -3.29 42.64
N ARG A 337 6.57 -2.20 42.47
CA ARG A 337 5.67 -1.68 43.53
C ARG A 337 4.43 -2.54 43.77
N ASN A 338 3.93 -3.24 42.77
CA ASN A 338 2.65 -3.96 42.87
C ASN A 338 2.81 -5.48 43.00
N MET A 339 3.98 -5.91 43.47
CA MET A 339 4.28 -7.30 43.76
C MET A 339 4.57 -7.52 45.24
N THR A 340 4.14 -8.66 45.78
CA THR A 340 4.37 -9.07 47.14
C THR A 340 5.15 -10.37 47.18
N ASP A 341 5.94 -10.58 48.25
CA ASP A 341 6.63 -11.83 48.47
C ASP A 341 5.63 -12.96 48.79
N ALA A 342 5.87 -14.10 48.20
CA ALA A 342 5.07 -15.29 48.36
C ALA A 342 5.96 -16.54 48.34
N ILE A 343 5.47 -17.63 48.91
CA ILE A 343 6.14 -18.92 48.87
C ILE A 343 5.29 -19.89 48.04
N SER A 344 5.92 -20.53 47.09
CA SER A 344 5.26 -21.52 46.23
C SER A 344 4.89 -22.79 47.02
N ARG A 345 4.03 -23.63 46.48
CA ARG A 345 3.68 -24.94 47.05
C ARG A 345 4.91 -25.86 47.27
N ARG A 346 6.01 -25.60 46.54
CA ARG A 346 7.28 -26.35 46.68
C ARG A 346 8.28 -25.68 47.61
N GLY A 347 7.87 -24.62 48.33
CA GLY A 347 8.72 -23.90 49.27
C GLY A 347 9.64 -22.85 48.65
N ASN A 348 9.58 -22.62 47.34
CA ASN A 348 10.42 -21.62 46.68
C ASN A 348 9.81 -20.23 46.82
N PRO A 349 10.61 -19.19 47.13
CA PRO A 349 10.16 -17.81 47.16
C PRO A 349 9.86 -17.33 45.70
N TYR A 350 8.82 -16.53 45.56
CA TYR A 350 8.49 -15.86 44.29
C TYR A 350 7.72 -14.56 44.55
N LYS A 351 7.65 -13.69 43.54
CA LYS A 351 6.83 -12.48 43.61
C LYS A 351 5.42 -12.76 43.06
N LYS A 352 4.41 -12.31 43.79
CA LYS A 352 3.00 -12.51 43.47
C LYS A 352 2.32 -11.16 43.19
N ILE A 353 1.47 -11.12 42.18
CA ILE A 353 0.61 -9.98 41.88
C ILE A 353 -0.78 -10.24 42.45
N SER A 354 -1.40 -9.23 43.07
CA SER A 354 -2.75 -9.36 43.60
C SER A 354 -3.80 -9.53 42.51
N LEU A 355 -4.90 -10.23 42.83
CA LEU A 355 -6.02 -10.36 41.88
C LEU A 355 -6.65 -9.02 41.54
N THR A 356 -6.67 -8.07 42.45
CA THR A 356 -7.15 -6.70 42.22
C THR A 356 -6.28 -5.99 41.17
N THR A 357 -4.95 -6.04 41.35
CA THR A 357 -4.00 -5.48 40.37
C THR A 357 -4.18 -6.11 38.98
N LEU A 358 -4.30 -7.44 38.89
CA LEU A 358 -4.57 -8.13 37.63
C LEU A 358 -5.91 -7.70 37.01
N GLY A 359 -6.93 -7.48 37.85
CA GLY A 359 -8.23 -6.97 37.39
C GLY A 359 -8.14 -5.59 36.77
N GLU A 360 -7.43 -4.65 37.41
CA GLU A 360 -7.25 -3.29 36.87
C GLU A 360 -6.41 -3.27 35.58
N ILE A 361 -5.31 -4.03 35.53
CA ILE A 361 -4.54 -4.20 34.30
C ILE A 361 -5.43 -4.68 33.14
N ASN A 362 -6.16 -5.76 33.35
CA ASN A 362 -7.03 -6.34 32.34
C ASN A 362 -8.14 -5.37 31.91
N LYS A 363 -8.74 -4.64 32.84
CA LYS A 363 -9.78 -3.65 32.57
C LYS A 363 -9.27 -2.49 31.71
N THR A 364 -8.09 -1.94 32.06
CA THR A 364 -7.49 -0.79 31.38
C THR A 364 -7.12 -1.10 29.94
N TYR A 365 -6.53 -2.26 29.69
CA TYR A 365 -6.03 -2.60 28.35
C TYR A 365 -6.94 -3.53 27.55
N LYS A 366 -8.16 -3.81 28.04
CA LYS A 366 -9.13 -4.65 27.35
C LYS A 366 -9.44 -4.12 25.95
N GLY A 367 -9.38 -5.00 24.95
CA GLY A 367 -9.73 -4.67 23.57
C GLY A 367 -8.63 -3.96 22.78
N ARG A 368 -7.39 -3.88 23.31
CA ARG A 368 -6.24 -3.24 22.64
C ARG A 368 -5.05 -4.16 22.44
N TRP A 369 -5.01 -5.34 23.08
CA TRP A 369 -3.93 -6.32 22.94
C TRP A 369 -4.48 -7.70 22.57
N TYR A 370 -3.88 -8.28 21.57
CA TYR A 370 -4.34 -9.54 20.97
C TYR A 370 -3.15 -10.46 20.80
N ILE A 371 -3.35 -11.74 21.08
CA ILE A 371 -2.35 -12.78 20.87
C ILE A 371 -2.90 -13.81 19.89
N TYR A 372 -2.06 -14.27 18.97
CA TYR A 372 -2.41 -15.36 18.08
C TYR A 372 -2.60 -16.64 18.90
N ARG A 373 -3.66 -17.38 18.65
CA ARG A 373 -4.02 -18.52 19.48
C ARG A 373 -3.15 -19.73 19.18
N ASP A 374 -2.75 -20.46 20.24
CA ASP A 374 -1.88 -21.67 20.15
C ASP A 374 -2.52 -22.82 19.36
N ASP A 375 -3.85 -22.82 19.18
CA ASP A 375 -4.61 -23.86 18.48
C ASP A 375 -4.86 -23.57 17.00
N TYR A 376 -4.21 -22.53 16.44
CA TYR A 376 -4.29 -22.18 15.02
C TYR A 376 -2.98 -22.49 14.30
N ASP A 377 -3.08 -22.82 12.99
CA ASP A 377 -1.91 -23.03 12.14
C ASP A 377 -1.10 -21.74 11.97
N ASN A 378 0.20 -21.86 12.02
CA ASN A 378 1.17 -20.76 11.99
C ASN A 378 1.80 -20.56 10.59
N THR A 379 1.06 -20.89 9.52
CA THR A 379 1.50 -20.54 8.16
C THR A 379 1.55 -19.04 7.97
N LEU A 380 2.51 -18.56 7.18
CA LEU A 380 2.66 -17.13 6.90
C LEU A 380 1.36 -16.47 6.42
N GLU A 381 0.60 -17.14 5.56
CA GLU A 381 -0.66 -16.61 5.03
C GLU A 381 -1.72 -16.43 6.10
N LYS A 382 -1.85 -17.37 7.03
CA LYS A 382 -2.79 -17.27 8.15
C LYS A 382 -2.39 -16.20 9.14
N LEU A 383 -1.08 -16.05 9.40
CA LEU A 383 -0.56 -14.96 10.23
C LEU A 383 -0.84 -13.59 9.59
N ILE A 384 -0.56 -13.42 8.29
CA ILE A 384 -0.85 -12.18 7.56
C ILE A 384 -2.37 -11.89 7.55
N THR A 385 -3.20 -12.90 7.38
CA THR A 385 -4.67 -12.75 7.45
C THR A 385 -5.10 -12.27 8.83
N SER A 386 -4.62 -12.92 9.90
CA SER A 386 -4.91 -12.53 11.28
C SER A 386 -4.44 -11.11 11.61
N MET A 387 -3.23 -10.75 11.18
CA MET A 387 -2.71 -9.38 11.31
C MET A 387 -3.62 -8.39 10.57
N THR A 388 -4.02 -8.71 9.32
CA THR A 388 -4.90 -7.86 8.51
C THR A 388 -6.24 -7.61 9.21
N ASP A 389 -6.87 -8.68 9.68
CA ASP A 389 -8.17 -8.60 10.35
C ASP A 389 -8.08 -7.82 11.66
N THR A 390 -7.00 -8.02 12.42
CA THR A 390 -6.78 -7.34 13.69
C THR A 390 -6.49 -5.85 13.49
N VAL A 391 -5.67 -5.49 12.51
CA VAL A 391 -5.43 -4.10 12.12
C VAL A 391 -6.72 -3.41 11.69
N ARG A 392 -7.48 -4.05 10.79
CA ARG A 392 -8.73 -3.46 10.25
C ARG A 392 -9.83 -3.35 11.29
N LYS A 393 -9.98 -4.35 12.15
CA LYS A 393 -11.08 -4.43 13.10
C LYS A 393 -10.81 -3.68 14.39
N TYR A 394 -9.57 -3.69 14.86
CA TYR A 394 -9.21 -3.19 16.18
C TYR A 394 -8.19 -2.05 16.15
N GLY A 395 -7.67 -1.69 14.99
CA GLY A 395 -6.72 -0.59 14.83
C GLY A 395 -5.34 -0.87 15.45
N THR A 396 -4.93 -2.14 15.57
CA THR A 396 -3.60 -2.47 16.11
C THR A 396 -2.51 -1.97 15.19
N ARG A 397 -1.46 -1.36 15.76
CA ARG A 397 -0.35 -0.80 14.97
C ARG A 397 1.03 -1.30 15.40
N CYS A 398 1.16 -2.03 16.51
CA CYS A 398 2.37 -2.70 16.97
C CYS A 398 2.21 -4.22 16.80
N LEU A 399 2.94 -4.83 15.87
CA LEU A 399 2.79 -6.23 15.49
C LEU A 399 4.10 -6.99 15.74
N ILE A 400 4.05 -8.04 16.56
CA ILE A 400 5.22 -8.84 16.95
C ILE A 400 5.08 -10.27 16.46
N LEU A 401 6.15 -10.78 15.82
CA LEU A 401 6.29 -12.18 15.44
C LEU A 401 7.53 -12.77 16.14
N ASP A 402 7.32 -13.56 17.20
CA ASP A 402 8.37 -14.24 17.99
C ASP A 402 8.17 -15.76 17.89
N ASN A 403 8.93 -16.55 17.05
CA ASN A 403 10.02 -16.07 16.20
C ASN A 403 9.82 -16.52 14.74
N PHE A 404 10.73 -16.08 13.85
CA PHE A 404 10.73 -16.40 12.43
C PHE A 404 10.81 -17.92 12.13
N MET A 405 11.54 -18.68 12.96
CA MET A 405 11.70 -20.13 12.77
C MET A 405 10.43 -20.93 13.05
N CYS A 406 9.44 -20.34 13.73
CA CYS A 406 8.15 -20.96 14.02
C CYS A 406 7.09 -20.62 12.99
N ILE A 407 7.42 -19.89 11.92
CA ILE A 407 6.51 -19.58 10.82
C ILE A 407 6.68 -20.65 9.75
N ASP A 408 5.62 -21.42 9.49
CA ASP A 408 5.64 -22.43 8.45
C ASP A 408 5.61 -21.77 7.07
N THR A 409 6.64 -22.04 6.27
CA THR A 409 6.76 -21.62 4.88
C THR A 409 6.62 -22.84 3.98
N GLU A 410 5.68 -22.82 3.05
CA GLU A 410 5.18 -24.01 2.30
C GLU A 410 6.15 -24.73 1.37
N THR A 411 7.45 -24.42 1.32
CA THR A 411 8.35 -25.06 0.36
C THR A 411 9.69 -25.49 0.93
N SER A 412 9.95 -26.79 0.84
CA SER A 412 11.17 -27.47 1.32
C SER A 412 12.39 -27.36 0.40
N GLU A 413 12.27 -26.96 -0.86
CA GLU A 413 13.38 -26.96 -1.82
C GLU A 413 14.03 -25.59 -2.08
N GLU A 414 13.42 -24.49 -1.63
CA GLU A 414 13.94 -23.13 -1.79
C GLU A 414 13.87 -22.29 -0.48
N GLU A 415 14.25 -22.89 0.64
CA GLU A 415 14.15 -22.27 1.96
C GLU A 415 14.69 -20.82 2.01
N LEU A 416 15.82 -20.56 1.37
CA LEU A 416 16.44 -19.23 1.36
C LEU A 416 15.64 -18.20 0.53
N ARG A 417 14.97 -18.62 -0.53
CA ARG A 417 14.08 -17.76 -1.32
C ARG A 417 12.80 -17.49 -0.57
N SER A 418 12.22 -18.52 0.03
CA SER A 418 11.03 -18.41 0.86
C SER A 418 11.21 -17.44 2.03
N GLN A 419 12.38 -17.49 2.71
CA GLN A 419 12.73 -16.53 3.76
C GLN A 419 12.77 -15.09 3.24
N THR A 420 13.40 -14.87 2.09
CA THR A 420 13.48 -13.54 1.46
C THR A 420 12.09 -13.00 1.09
N ASP A 421 11.22 -13.85 0.56
CA ASP A 421 9.87 -13.47 0.16
C ASP A 421 8.97 -13.21 1.36
N THR A 422 9.15 -13.94 2.47
CA THR A 422 8.50 -13.64 3.74
C THR A 422 8.84 -12.23 4.22
N ILE A 423 10.11 -11.86 4.21
CA ILE A 423 10.56 -10.52 4.62
C ILE A 423 9.95 -9.43 3.72
N LYS A 424 9.91 -9.64 2.39
CA LYS A 424 9.28 -8.70 1.45
C LYS A 424 7.79 -8.54 1.75
N LYS A 425 7.05 -9.64 1.94
CA LYS A 425 5.62 -9.60 2.28
C LYS A 425 5.35 -8.84 3.58
N LEU A 426 6.19 -9.02 4.61
CA LEU A 426 6.07 -8.29 5.88
C LEU A 426 6.37 -6.78 5.72
N ILE A 427 7.34 -6.42 4.87
CA ILE A 427 7.64 -5.01 4.55
C ILE A 427 6.49 -4.37 3.78
N GLU A 428 5.96 -5.04 2.77
CA GLU A 428 4.80 -4.57 2.00
C GLU A 428 3.57 -4.42 2.91
N PHE A 429 3.37 -5.38 3.80
CA PHE A 429 2.31 -5.31 4.80
C PHE A 429 2.48 -4.08 5.71
N ALA A 430 3.67 -3.90 6.29
CA ALA A 430 3.96 -2.75 7.15
C ALA A 430 3.65 -1.42 6.46
N LYS A 431 4.15 -1.24 5.22
CA LYS A 431 3.92 -0.04 4.40
C LYS A 431 2.44 0.16 4.06
N LYS A 432 1.76 -0.90 3.64
CA LYS A 432 0.35 -0.84 3.22
C LYS A 432 -0.58 -0.43 4.36
N TYR A 433 -0.34 -0.97 5.56
CA TYR A 433 -1.21 -0.76 6.72
C TYR A 433 -0.68 0.31 7.69
N GLN A 434 0.49 0.90 7.41
CA GLN A 434 1.15 1.89 8.27
C GLN A 434 1.25 1.40 9.71
N VAL A 435 1.90 0.25 9.90
CA VAL A 435 2.10 -0.42 11.19
C VAL A 435 3.58 -0.71 11.43
N ALA A 436 4.00 -0.78 12.69
CA ALA A 436 5.32 -1.28 13.05
C ALA A 436 5.29 -2.81 13.15
N VAL A 437 6.08 -3.48 12.33
CA VAL A 437 6.25 -4.94 12.39
C VAL A 437 7.61 -5.26 12.99
N ILE A 438 7.62 -6.08 14.03
CA ILE A 438 8.83 -6.53 14.72
C ILE A 438 8.93 -8.06 14.57
N LEU A 439 10.03 -8.53 14.00
CA LEU A 439 10.29 -9.94 13.76
C LEU A 439 11.53 -10.41 14.50
N VAL A 440 11.39 -11.47 15.29
CA VAL A 440 12.51 -12.11 15.97
C VAL A 440 13.20 -13.11 15.06
N CYS A 441 14.51 -12.97 14.91
CA CYS A 441 15.35 -13.92 14.21
C CYS A 441 16.47 -14.43 15.13
N HIS A 442 16.71 -15.73 15.14
CA HIS A 442 17.84 -16.27 15.90
C HIS A 442 19.17 -15.96 15.22
N PRO A 443 20.25 -15.76 15.96
CA PRO A 443 21.59 -15.67 15.39
C PRO A 443 22.10 -17.06 14.99
N ARG A 444 23.12 -17.09 14.15
CA ARG A 444 23.96 -18.27 13.95
C ARG A 444 24.69 -18.60 15.25
N LYS A 445 25.29 -19.81 15.35
CA LYS A 445 26.12 -20.14 16.50
C LYS A 445 27.28 -19.16 16.61
N MET A 446 27.38 -18.48 17.74
CA MET A 446 28.41 -17.48 18.04
C MET A 446 28.77 -17.52 19.52
N ASP A 447 29.89 -16.89 19.88
CA ASP A 447 30.33 -16.76 21.27
C ASP A 447 29.38 -15.83 22.07
N ALA A 448 29.09 -16.21 23.30
CA ALA A 448 28.18 -15.46 24.18
C ALA A 448 28.68 -14.04 24.52
N SER A 449 29.97 -13.80 24.48
CA SER A 449 30.62 -12.51 24.74
C SER A 449 30.67 -11.59 23.54
N THR A 450 30.24 -12.04 22.36
CA THR A 450 30.28 -11.27 21.12
C THR A 450 28.94 -10.60 20.85
N ASN A 451 28.96 -9.30 20.52
CA ASN A 451 27.77 -8.61 20.06
C ASN A 451 27.29 -9.19 18.72
N VAL A 452 25.98 -9.28 18.56
CA VAL A 452 25.38 -9.75 17.29
C VAL A 452 25.67 -8.73 16.20
N GLY A 453 26.32 -9.15 15.14
CA GLY A 453 26.60 -8.33 13.95
C GLY A 453 25.65 -8.65 12.79
N ILE A 454 25.83 -7.92 11.69
CA ILE A 454 25.00 -8.06 10.48
C ILE A 454 25.03 -9.50 9.92
N TYR A 455 26.19 -10.15 9.99
CA TYR A 455 26.42 -11.49 9.41
C TYR A 455 26.06 -12.65 10.35
N ASP A 456 25.74 -12.34 11.59
CA ASP A 456 25.49 -13.35 12.64
C ASP A 456 24.03 -13.80 12.68
N ILE A 457 23.13 -13.14 11.97
CA ILE A 457 21.71 -13.51 11.92
C ILE A 457 21.52 -14.74 11.04
N ALA A 458 20.82 -15.75 11.58
CA ALA A 458 20.53 -16.98 10.84
C ALA A 458 19.59 -16.74 9.68
N GLY A 459 19.77 -17.53 8.61
CA GLY A 459 19.01 -17.39 7.37
C GLY A 459 19.79 -16.64 6.29
N THR A 460 19.08 -16.03 5.36
CA THR A 460 19.70 -15.27 4.26
C THR A 460 20.22 -13.92 4.74
N SER A 461 21.35 -13.46 4.19
CA SER A 461 21.83 -12.09 4.39
C SER A 461 20.78 -11.03 3.98
N ASN A 462 19.83 -11.41 3.12
CA ASN A 462 18.73 -10.57 2.69
C ASN A 462 17.78 -10.17 3.82
N ILE A 463 17.65 -10.97 4.89
CA ILE A 463 16.84 -10.64 6.06
C ILE A 463 17.25 -9.28 6.61
N VAL A 464 18.54 -9.13 6.94
CA VAL A 464 19.09 -7.88 7.47
C VAL A 464 19.14 -6.78 6.40
N ASN A 465 19.50 -7.18 5.17
CA ASN A 465 19.61 -6.20 4.07
C ASN A 465 18.28 -5.54 3.73
N LEU A 466 17.18 -6.25 3.76
CA LEU A 466 15.84 -5.73 3.45
C LEU A 466 15.21 -4.97 4.62
N ALA A 467 15.42 -5.41 5.86
CA ALA A 467 14.86 -4.76 7.04
C ALA A 467 15.24 -3.28 7.14
N HIS A 468 14.33 -2.47 7.68
CA HIS A 468 14.58 -1.05 7.94
C HIS A 468 15.53 -0.88 9.12
N ARG A 469 15.35 -1.67 10.17
CA ARG A 469 16.15 -1.68 11.39
C ARG A 469 16.50 -3.09 11.81
N THR A 470 17.65 -3.22 12.46
CA THR A 470 18.10 -4.48 13.05
C THR A 470 18.72 -4.19 14.39
N ILE A 471 18.23 -4.87 15.42
CA ILE A 471 18.64 -4.73 16.83
C ILE A 471 19.17 -6.07 17.32
N GLY A 472 20.32 -6.07 17.91
CA GLY A 472 20.93 -7.24 18.57
C GLY A 472 20.85 -7.15 20.08
N LEU A 473 20.60 -8.27 20.75
CA LEU A 473 20.63 -8.38 22.20
C LEU A 473 21.62 -9.46 22.65
N ARG A 474 22.41 -9.15 23.68
CA ARG A 474 23.19 -10.13 24.40
C ARG A 474 23.25 -9.84 25.90
N ARG A 475 23.41 -10.86 26.71
CA ARG A 475 23.71 -10.69 28.13
C ARG A 475 25.19 -10.43 28.34
N VAL A 476 25.51 -9.62 29.33
CA VAL A 476 26.88 -9.48 29.85
C VAL A 476 27.18 -10.70 30.71
N THR A 477 28.28 -11.36 30.43
CA THR A 477 28.70 -12.56 31.18
C THR A 477 29.53 -12.20 32.42
N GLU A 478 29.48 -13.04 33.46
CA GLU A 478 30.32 -12.90 34.66
C GLU A 478 31.80 -12.85 34.30
N ALA A 479 32.26 -13.73 33.39
CA ALA A 479 33.63 -13.74 32.90
C ALA A 479 34.07 -12.43 32.23
N GLU A 480 33.17 -11.70 31.58
CA GLU A 480 33.49 -10.38 31.04
C GLU A 480 33.66 -9.34 32.16
N ARG A 481 32.80 -9.40 33.18
CA ARG A 481 32.90 -8.51 34.36
C ARG A 481 34.20 -8.73 35.10
N GLU A 482 34.55 -9.98 35.39
CA GLU A 482 35.82 -10.37 36.06
C GLU A 482 37.06 -9.92 35.27
N ASN A 483 36.96 -9.90 33.94
CA ASN A 483 38.06 -9.48 33.05
C ASN A 483 37.90 -8.04 32.53
N ALA A 484 37.08 -7.21 33.15
CA ALA A 484 36.76 -5.86 32.69
C ALA A 484 38.01 -5.00 32.42
N ALA A 485 39.06 -5.15 33.23
CA ALA A 485 40.32 -4.43 33.08
C ALA A 485 41.03 -4.65 31.71
N LYS A 486 40.70 -5.74 31.00
CA LYS A 486 41.27 -6.07 29.68
C LYS A 486 40.60 -5.31 28.53
N TYR A 487 39.46 -4.67 28.78
CA TYR A 487 38.68 -4.01 27.75
C TYR A 487 38.92 -2.49 27.75
N SER A 488 38.56 -1.85 26.62
CA SER A 488 38.59 -0.38 26.51
C SER A 488 37.63 0.27 27.51
N GLU A 489 37.88 1.53 27.86
CA GLU A 489 37.02 2.28 28.79
C GLU A 489 35.54 2.27 28.35
N LYS A 490 35.27 2.54 27.07
CA LYS A 490 33.92 2.47 26.49
C LYS A 490 33.27 1.10 26.74
N ARG A 491 34.01 0.01 26.55
CA ARG A 491 33.50 -1.35 26.78
C ARG A 491 33.29 -1.62 28.26
N ARG A 492 34.19 -1.18 29.12
CA ARG A 492 34.05 -1.35 30.57
C ARG A 492 32.77 -0.71 31.11
N LYS A 493 32.41 0.48 30.63
CA LYS A 493 31.15 1.15 31.01
C LYS A 493 29.94 0.29 30.65
N LEU A 494 29.94 -0.37 29.49
CA LEU A 494 28.85 -1.26 29.06
C LEU A 494 28.79 -2.56 29.87
N LEU A 495 29.91 -3.05 30.42
CA LEU A 495 29.93 -4.28 31.24
C LEU A 495 29.28 -4.09 32.62
N ARG A 496 28.95 -2.87 33.05
CA ARG A 496 28.19 -2.58 34.26
C ARG A 496 26.73 -3.02 34.12
N TYR A 497 26.18 -3.02 32.92
CA TYR A 497 24.80 -3.41 32.63
C TYR A 497 24.60 -4.92 32.56
N ASP A 498 23.34 -5.38 32.60
CA ASP A 498 23.00 -6.80 32.48
C ASP A 498 22.88 -7.27 31.04
N VAL A 499 22.44 -6.35 30.16
CA VAL A 499 22.23 -6.61 28.76
C VAL A 499 22.81 -5.48 27.92
N ILE A 500 23.45 -5.82 26.82
CA ILE A 500 23.86 -4.88 25.79
C ILE A 500 22.88 -5.03 24.61
N VAL A 501 22.29 -3.91 24.24
CA VAL A 501 21.48 -3.76 23.02
C VAL A 501 22.34 -3.08 21.97
N THR A 502 22.52 -3.73 20.85
CA THR A 502 23.28 -3.21 19.71
C THR A 502 22.34 -2.79 18.60
N ILE A 503 22.35 -1.53 18.21
CA ILE A 503 21.68 -1.07 16.99
C ILE A 503 22.60 -1.43 15.84
N ILE A 504 22.36 -2.62 15.25
CA ILE A 504 23.20 -3.18 14.19
C ILE A 504 23.07 -2.35 12.91
N LYS A 505 21.85 -1.92 12.64
CA LYS A 505 21.51 -1.15 11.42
C LYS A 505 20.25 -0.33 11.65
N ASP A 506 20.30 0.94 11.26
CA ASP A 506 19.15 1.81 11.14
C ASP A 506 19.21 2.57 9.81
N ARG A 507 18.28 2.30 8.91
CA ARG A 507 18.19 2.98 7.60
C ARG A 507 17.64 4.39 7.71
N MET A 508 16.86 4.69 8.76
CA MET A 508 16.20 5.98 8.88
C MET A 508 17.22 7.08 9.20
N PHE A 509 18.16 6.79 10.10
CA PHE A 509 19.18 7.75 10.53
C PHE A 509 20.61 7.41 10.05
N GLY A 510 20.76 6.31 9.30
CA GLY A 510 22.08 5.85 8.84
C GLY A 510 23.00 5.35 9.95
N ARG A 511 22.47 5.04 11.12
CA ARG A 511 23.23 4.60 12.29
C ARG A 511 23.57 3.11 12.21
N GLN A 512 24.76 2.76 12.69
CA GLN A 512 25.24 1.36 12.71
C GLN A 512 26.15 1.09 13.90
N ASN A 513 26.05 -0.11 14.45
CA ASN A 513 26.95 -0.64 15.49
C ASN A 513 27.02 0.26 16.74
N ILE A 514 25.87 0.75 17.19
CA ILE A 514 25.74 1.53 18.43
C ILE A 514 25.32 0.60 19.53
N ASP A 515 26.12 0.55 20.62
CA ASP A 515 25.82 -0.25 21.79
C ASP A 515 25.28 0.62 22.91
N VAL A 516 24.15 0.20 23.49
CA VAL A 516 23.55 0.78 24.69
C VAL A 516 23.39 -0.30 25.76
N GLY A 517 23.51 0.07 27.03
CA GLY A 517 23.37 -0.86 28.16
C GLY A 517 22.01 -0.73 28.83
N LEU A 518 21.48 -1.85 29.31
CA LEU A 518 20.26 -1.90 30.13
C LEU A 518 20.46 -2.83 31.33
N TYR A 519 19.91 -2.46 32.46
CA TYR A 519 19.71 -3.33 33.61
C TYR A 519 18.47 -4.19 33.42
N TYR A 520 18.36 -5.27 34.16
CA TYR A 520 17.22 -6.18 34.14
C TYR A 520 16.79 -6.59 35.54
N ASP A 521 15.53 -6.34 35.89
CA ASP A 521 14.92 -6.84 37.12
C ASP A 521 14.22 -8.19 36.85
N PRO A 522 14.75 -9.31 37.38
CA PRO A 522 14.15 -10.63 37.21
C PRO A 522 12.75 -10.75 37.82
N ALA A 523 12.44 -9.97 38.87
CA ALA A 523 11.18 -10.04 39.58
C ALA A 523 10.03 -9.45 38.76
N SER A 524 10.18 -8.25 38.25
CA SER A 524 9.19 -7.58 37.39
C SER A 524 9.39 -7.86 35.92
N ARG A 525 10.50 -8.50 35.54
CA ARG A 525 10.91 -8.74 34.14
C ARG A 525 11.12 -7.46 33.31
N ARG A 526 11.37 -6.32 33.98
CA ARG A 526 11.62 -5.03 33.34
C ARG A 526 13.09 -4.86 33.00
N PHE A 527 13.30 -4.30 31.81
CA PHE A 527 14.53 -3.60 31.49
C PHE A 527 14.42 -2.14 31.92
N PHE A 528 15.53 -1.55 32.32
CA PHE A 528 15.61 -0.15 32.71
C PHE A 528 17.04 0.37 32.56
N GLY A 529 17.18 1.67 32.34
CA GLY A 529 18.46 2.37 32.32
C GLY A 529 18.68 3.19 33.59
N ASP A 530 17.60 3.63 34.23
CA ASP A 530 17.62 4.49 35.42
C ASP A 530 16.46 4.19 36.37
N MET A 531 16.37 5.01 37.43
CA MET A 531 15.32 4.85 38.44
C MET A 531 13.93 5.22 37.95
N GLU A 532 13.80 6.17 37.01
CA GLU A 532 12.54 6.57 36.45
C GLU A 532 11.91 5.43 35.64
N GLU A 533 12.72 4.74 34.83
CA GLU A 533 12.27 3.58 34.05
C GLU A 533 11.99 2.37 34.98
N TYR A 534 12.79 2.16 36.02
CA TYR A 534 12.57 1.09 36.99
C TYR A 534 11.24 1.27 37.71
N ASP A 535 10.95 2.48 38.20
CA ASP A 535 9.73 2.83 38.96
C ASP A 535 8.57 3.29 38.03
N ARG A 536 8.70 3.11 36.74
CA ARG A 536 7.69 3.56 35.78
C ARG A 536 6.30 3.04 36.14
N LYS A 537 5.35 3.98 36.26
CA LYS A 537 3.93 3.70 36.40
C LYS A 537 3.27 3.65 35.04
N PHE A 538 2.54 2.58 34.76
CA PHE A 538 1.67 2.48 33.60
C PHE A 538 0.29 3.07 33.91
N SER A 539 -0.46 3.47 32.89
CA SER A 539 -1.74 4.19 33.02
C SER A 539 -2.83 3.44 33.81
N TRP A 540 -2.70 2.12 33.98
CA TRP A 540 -3.60 1.36 34.85
C TRP A 540 -3.37 1.65 36.37
N ASP A 541 -2.17 2.09 36.76
CA ASP A 541 -1.80 2.33 38.17
C ASP A 541 -2.04 3.79 38.55
N THR A 542 -3.23 4.05 39.05
CA THR A 542 -3.67 5.40 39.47
C THR A 542 -3.33 5.70 40.93
N LYS A 543 -2.64 4.80 41.64
CA LYS A 543 -2.28 5.00 43.06
C LYS A 543 -1.22 6.08 43.19
N GLU A 544 -1.30 6.87 44.24
CA GLU A 544 -0.23 7.76 44.66
C GLU A 544 0.68 7.04 45.65
N TYR A 545 1.99 7.17 45.48
CA TYR A 545 2.99 6.57 46.36
C TYR A 545 3.78 7.68 47.03
N ASN A 546 3.72 7.73 48.39
CA ASN A 546 4.43 8.73 49.17
C ASN A 546 5.88 8.32 49.47
N ASP A 547 6.15 7.03 49.43
CA ASP A 547 7.48 6.51 49.71
C ASP A 547 8.25 6.21 48.44
N PRO A 548 9.50 6.65 48.31
CA PRO A 548 10.36 6.29 47.20
C PRO A 548 10.60 4.77 47.19
N LEU A 549 10.67 4.19 45.98
CA LEU A 549 11.06 2.79 45.85
C LEU A 549 12.55 2.66 46.19
N PRO A 550 12.96 1.62 46.94
CA PRO A 550 14.38 1.36 47.16
C PRO A 550 15.14 1.20 45.82
N LEU A 551 16.34 1.74 45.76
CA LEU A 551 17.21 1.56 44.61
C LEU A 551 17.45 0.07 44.35
N PRO A 552 17.31 -0.40 43.10
CA PRO A 552 17.65 -1.76 42.76
C PRO A 552 19.17 -2.00 42.94
N PRO A 553 19.58 -3.23 43.22
CA PRO A 553 20.99 -3.56 43.49
C PRO A 553 21.96 -3.09 42.42
N GLN A 554 21.51 -3.04 41.15
CA GLN A 554 22.29 -2.60 40.00
C GLN A 554 22.64 -1.10 40.10
N LEU A 555 21.67 -0.25 40.39
CA LEU A 555 21.88 1.20 40.53
C LEU A 555 22.66 1.55 41.80
N LEU A 556 22.46 0.81 42.90
CA LEU A 556 23.28 0.94 44.09
C LEU A 556 24.75 0.59 43.85
N ALA A 557 25.03 -0.38 42.98
CA ALA A 557 26.38 -0.75 42.61
C ALA A 557 27.03 0.32 41.71
N GLU A 558 26.23 0.98 40.86
CA GLU A 558 26.68 2.08 39.99
C GLU A 558 27.06 3.32 40.83
N GLU A 559 26.22 3.75 41.77
CA GLU A 559 26.51 4.88 42.66
C GLU A 559 27.82 4.65 43.44
N ARG A 560 28.05 3.46 44.00
CA ARG A 560 29.31 3.14 44.68
C ARG A 560 30.53 3.14 43.76
N ALA A 561 30.39 2.64 42.54
CA ALA A 561 31.49 2.66 41.58
C ALA A 561 31.88 4.07 41.15
N ASP A 562 30.90 4.96 40.98
CA ASP A 562 31.13 6.36 40.65
C ASP A 562 31.72 7.14 41.81
N GLU A 563 31.35 6.83 43.07
CA GLU A 563 31.99 7.35 44.29
C GLU A 563 33.46 6.92 44.38
N ASP A 564 33.75 5.64 44.17
CA ASP A 564 35.12 5.10 44.21
C ASP A 564 36.00 5.72 43.10
N GLU A 565 35.45 5.95 41.90
CA GLU A 565 36.16 6.62 40.77
C GLU A 565 36.43 8.11 41.09
N ALA A 566 35.49 8.79 41.75
CA ALA A 566 35.64 10.18 42.21
C ALA A 566 36.67 10.31 43.34
N PHE A 567 36.68 9.40 44.28
CA PHE A 567 37.68 9.39 45.37
C PHE A 567 39.07 8.92 44.94
N GLY A 568 39.15 7.99 43.95
CA GLY A 568 40.43 7.55 43.37
C GLY A 568 41.15 8.66 42.61
N SER A 569 40.42 9.54 41.97
CA SER A 569 40.99 10.70 41.24
C SER A 569 41.54 11.83 42.12
N ILE A 570 41.19 11.85 43.41
CA ILE A 570 41.66 12.84 44.40
C ILE A 570 43.05 12.43 44.97
N ASN A 571 43.39 11.14 44.92
CA ASN A 571 44.62 10.62 45.48
C ASN A 571 45.79 10.54 44.48
N ASP A 572 45.57 10.83 43.18
CA ASP A 572 46.61 10.82 42.15
C ASP A 572 47.16 12.23 41.80
N GLU A 573 46.75 13.29 42.55
CA GLU A 573 47.23 14.67 42.37
C GLU A 573 48.14 15.16 43.53
N ASP A 574 48.68 14.28 44.39
CA ASP A 574 49.67 14.66 45.41
C ASP A 574 51.08 14.14 45.09
#